data_fb34e4cbf534785e8daa8b35515cb256
#
_entry.id   fb34e4cbf534785e8daa8b35515cb256
#
_cell.length_a   1.000
_cell.length_b   1.000
_cell.length_c   1.000
_cell.angle_alpha   90.00
_cell.angle_beta   90.00
_cell.angle_gamma   90.00
#
_symmetry.space_group_name_H-M   'P 1'
#
loop_
_entity.id
_entity.type
_entity.pdbx_description
1 polymer ?
#
loop_
_entity_poly.entity_id
_entity_poly.type
_entity_poly.pdbx_seq_one_letter_code
_entity_poly.pdbx_strand_id
1 'polypeptide(L)'
;MGDPEKSVIVWTDYLKYRAGLRRFEPLKIENILRHSVERYFDTATRRLTVVGKHDDRLVIIPYEKRGNEITPVTIHATTRQQINFRLKTGRFIYE
;
A
#
# COMPACT_ATOMS: atom_id res chain seq x y z
N MET A 1 -6.30 -9.59 15.37
CA MET A 1 -5.84 -9.31 14.02
C MET A 1 -6.41 -10.33 13.06
N GLY A 2 -6.80 -9.90 11.88
CA GLY A 2 -7.37 -10.81 10.90
C GLY A 2 -6.31 -11.64 10.20
N ASP A 3 -6.71 -12.79 9.69
CA ASP A 3 -5.89 -13.62 8.82
C ASP A 3 -5.77 -12.91 7.46
N PRO A 4 -4.55 -12.63 6.95
CA PRO A 4 -4.38 -11.97 5.65
C PRO A 4 -5.08 -12.68 4.50
N GLU A 5 -5.15 -14.01 4.57
CA GLU A 5 -5.81 -14.80 3.52
C GLU A 5 -7.32 -14.64 3.52
N LYS A 6 -7.90 -14.19 4.64
CA LYS A 6 -9.35 -13.95 4.75
C LYS A 6 -9.75 -12.53 4.44
N SER A 7 -8.78 -11.65 4.21
CA SER A 7 -9.08 -10.27 3.82
C SER A 7 -9.62 -10.22 2.40
N VAL A 8 -10.59 -9.34 2.19
CA VAL A 8 -11.18 -9.09 0.88
C VAL A 8 -10.57 -7.81 0.31
N ILE A 9 -9.99 -7.91 -0.86
CA ILE A 9 -9.45 -6.73 -1.54
C ILE A 9 -10.56 -6.13 -2.38
N VAL A 10 -10.87 -4.87 -2.12
CA VAL A 10 -11.89 -4.14 -2.88
C VAL A 10 -11.17 -3.31 -3.94
N TRP A 11 -11.37 -3.68 -5.21
CA TRP A 11 -10.72 -3.03 -6.34
C TRP A 11 -11.60 -1.90 -6.85
N THR A 12 -11.06 -0.67 -6.83
CA THR A 12 -11.77 0.49 -7.40
C THR A 12 -11.35 0.67 -8.86
N ASP A 13 -12.22 1.29 -9.65
CA ASP A 13 -11.89 1.61 -11.04
C ASP A 13 -10.69 2.54 -11.11
N TYR A 14 -10.60 3.48 -10.18
CA TYR A 14 -9.47 4.41 -10.13
C TYR A 14 -8.13 3.68 -9.92
N LEU A 15 -8.09 2.73 -8.98
CA LEU A 15 -6.87 1.97 -8.72
C LEU A 15 -6.49 1.13 -9.94
N LYS A 16 -7.48 0.46 -10.56
CA LYS A 16 -7.23 -0.33 -11.77
C LYS A 16 -6.63 0.53 -12.88
N TYR A 17 -7.18 1.73 -13.06
CA TYR A 17 -6.67 2.68 -14.04
C TYR A 17 -5.24 3.09 -13.75
N ARG A 18 -4.96 3.48 -12.50
CA ARG A 18 -3.61 3.90 -12.09
C ARG A 18 -2.60 2.78 -12.21
N ALA A 19 -2.98 1.57 -11.80
CA ALA A 19 -2.11 0.41 -11.91
C ALA A 19 -1.78 0.09 -13.36
N GLY A 20 -2.78 0.16 -14.23
CA GLY A 20 -2.59 -0.08 -15.67
C GLY A 20 -1.66 0.94 -16.30
N LEU A 21 -1.83 2.22 -15.99
CA LEU A 21 -0.96 3.28 -16.50
C LEU A 21 0.50 3.07 -16.12
N ARG A 22 0.75 2.56 -14.93
CA ARG A 22 2.10 2.39 -14.38
C ARG A 22 2.62 0.98 -14.54
N ARG A 23 1.86 0.10 -15.19
CA ARG A 23 2.22 -1.29 -15.45
C ARG A 23 2.43 -2.10 -14.18
N PHE A 24 1.57 -1.87 -13.18
CA PHE A 24 1.54 -2.67 -11.97
C PHE A 24 0.49 -3.77 -12.12
N GLU A 25 0.86 -4.99 -11.78
CA GLU A 25 -0.02 -6.15 -11.95
C GLU A 25 -0.89 -6.37 -10.72
N PRO A 26 -2.21 -6.55 -10.88
CA PRO A 26 -3.12 -6.73 -9.75
C PRO A 26 -2.74 -7.85 -8.78
N LEU A 27 -2.27 -8.99 -9.28
CA LEU A 27 -1.87 -10.10 -8.40
C LEU A 27 -0.70 -9.71 -7.49
N LYS A 28 0.24 -8.93 -8.00
CA LYS A 28 1.38 -8.47 -7.21
C LYS A 28 0.96 -7.41 -6.19
N ILE A 29 0.05 -6.53 -6.57
CA ILE A 29 -0.54 -5.56 -5.65
C ILE A 29 -1.27 -6.29 -4.51
N GLU A 30 -2.06 -7.28 -4.85
CA GLU A 30 -2.78 -8.07 -3.85
C GLU A 30 -1.83 -8.75 -2.88
N ASN A 31 -0.75 -9.34 -3.39
CA ASN A 31 0.24 -10.00 -2.56
C ASN A 31 0.88 -9.03 -1.56
N ILE A 32 1.21 -7.82 -2.01
CA ILE A 32 1.76 -6.79 -1.12
C ILE A 32 0.75 -6.39 -0.05
N LEU A 33 -0.50 -6.16 -0.44
CA LEU A 33 -1.56 -5.79 0.49
C LEU A 33 -1.79 -6.85 1.57
N ARG A 34 -1.70 -8.12 1.21
CA ARG A 34 -1.95 -9.22 2.15
C ARG A 34 -0.75 -9.54 3.04
N HIS A 35 0.46 -9.50 2.49
CA HIS A 35 1.61 -10.15 3.13
C HIS A 35 2.76 -9.23 3.49
N SER A 36 2.85 -8.03 2.95
CA SER A 36 3.95 -7.15 3.32
C SER A 36 3.86 -6.74 4.78
N VAL A 37 4.99 -6.77 5.47
CA VAL A 37 5.05 -6.42 6.90
C VAL A 37 5.42 -4.97 7.14
N GLU A 38 5.86 -4.26 6.10
CA GLU A 38 6.25 -2.86 6.23
C GLU A 38 5.03 -1.97 6.06
N ARG A 39 4.45 -1.56 7.18
CA ARG A 39 3.22 -0.77 7.20
C ARG A 39 3.38 0.46 8.07
N TYR A 40 2.80 1.55 7.61
CA TYR A 40 2.87 2.84 8.30
C TYR A 40 1.50 3.50 8.34
N PHE A 41 1.36 4.44 9.26
CA PHE A 41 0.27 5.41 9.22
C PHE A 41 0.81 6.72 8.67
N ASP A 42 0.18 7.25 7.63
CA ASP A 42 0.57 8.52 7.01
C ASP A 42 -0.19 9.64 7.73
N THR A 43 0.52 10.44 8.51
CA THR A 43 -0.11 11.51 9.30
C THR A 43 -0.63 12.66 8.42
N ALA A 44 -0.10 12.83 7.21
CA ALA A 44 -0.54 13.87 6.30
C ALA A 44 -1.88 13.53 5.65
N THR A 45 -2.04 12.28 5.20
CA THR A 45 -3.28 11.84 4.53
C THR A 45 -4.23 11.14 5.48
N ARG A 46 -3.76 10.77 6.69
CA ARG A 46 -4.49 10.02 7.70
C ARG A 46 -4.93 8.65 7.18
N ARG A 47 -4.06 8.01 6.40
CA ARG A 47 -4.32 6.69 5.82
C ARG A 47 -3.25 5.69 6.22
N LEU A 48 -3.64 4.44 6.29
CA LEU A 48 -2.70 3.34 6.38
C LEU A 48 -1.98 3.20 5.05
N THR A 49 -0.73 2.74 5.09
CA THR A 49 0.11 2.63 3.93
C THR A 49 0.96 1.38 4.04
N VAL A 50 1.04 0.60 2.97
CA VAL A 50 1.90 -0.57 2.92
C VAL A 50 2.99 -0.34 1.88
N VAL A 51 4.20 -0.81 2.18
CA VAL A 51 5.36 -0.74 1.30
C VAL A 51 5.76 -2.16 0.92
N GLY A 52 6.04 -2.37 -0.34
CA GLY A 52 6.47 -3.67 -0.82
C GLY A 52 7.17 -3.56 -2.16
N LYS A 53 7.63 -4.70 -2.66
CA LYS A 53 8.26 -4.75 -3.97
C LYS A 53 7.32 -5.35 -4.99
N HIS A 54 7.14 -4.62 -6.07
CA HIS A 54 6.49 -5.10 -7.28
C HIS A 54 7.62 -5.41 -8.27
N ASP A 55 8.03 -6.67 -8.33
CA ASP A 55 9.26 -7.10 -8.97
C ASP A 55 10.46 -6.41 -8.29
N ASP A 56 11.22 -5.61 -9.04
CA ASP A 56 12.35 -4.87 -8.52
C ASP A 56 12.00 -3.43 -8.13
N ARG A 57 10.76 -3.00 -8.33
CA ARG A 57 10.31 -1.65 -8.00
C ARG A 57 9.73 -1.62 -6.59
N LEU A 58 10.24 -0.71 -5.77
CA LEU A 58 9.65 -0.45 -4.46
C LEU A 58 8.40 0.39 -4.67
N VAL A 59 7.28 -0.03 -4.10
CA VAL A 59 6.01 0.67 -4.24
C VAL A 59 5.39 0.96 -2.89
N ILE A 60 4.55 1.98 -2.87
CA ILE A 60 3.80 2.41 -1.71
C ILE A 60 2.32 2.40 -2.09
N ILE A 61 1.52 1.78 -1.25
CA ILE A 61 0.08 1.61 -1.52
C ILE A 61 -0.69 2.12 -0.31
N PRO A 62 -1.20 3.35 -0.36
CA PRO A 62 -2.17 3.81 0.63
C PRO A 62 -3.45 2.99 0.52
N TYR A 63 -4.01 2.62 1.65
CA TYR A 63 -5.22 1.80 1.65
C TYR A 63 -6.14 2.19 2.82
N GLU A 64 -7.39 1.81 2.70
CA GLU A 64 -8.37 1.91 3.76
C GLU A 64 -8.75 0.50 4.19
N LYS A 65 -8.96 0.33 5.49
CA LYS A 65 -9.35 -0.95 6.05
C LYS A 65 -10.64 -0.79 6.82
N ARG A 66 -11.62 -1.65 6.52
CA ARG A 66 -12.89 -1.69 7.22
C ARG A 66 -13.25 -3.15 7.46
N GLY A 67 -13.13 -3.59 8.73
CA GLY A 67 -13.29 -5.02 9.03
C GLY A 67 -12.24 -5.84 8.31
N ASN A 68 -12.68 -6.81 7.50
CA ASN A 68 -11.78 -7.62 6.69
C ASN A 68 -11.63 -7.12 5.26
N GLU A 69 -12.20 -5.94 4.94
CA GLU A 69 -12.06 -5.34 3.62
C GLU A 69 -10.86 -4.41 3.59
N ILE A 70 -10.04 -4.54 2.55
CA ILE A 70 -8.89 -3.68 2.29
C ILE A 70 -9.13 -3.02 0.93
N THR A 71 -9.19 -1.71 0.92
CA THR A 71 -9.43 -0.94 -0.31
C THR A 71 -8.19 -0.12 -0.63
N PRO A 72 -7.33 -0.57 -1.56
CA PRO A 72 -6.20 0.25 -1.98
C PRO A 72 -6.70 1.51 -2.68
N VAL A 73 -6.13 2.65 -2.28
CA VAL A 73 -6.54 3.96 -2.80
C VAL A 73 -5.79 4.28 -4.09
N THR A 74 -4.48 4.08 -4.08
CA THR A 74 -3.62 4.33 -5.23
C THR A 74 -2.35 3.52 -5.06
N ILE A 75 -1.46 3.58 -6.06
CA ILE A 75 -0.16 2.94 -6.00
C ILE A 75 0.87 3.84 -6.66
N HIS A 76 2.03 3.98 -6.01
CA HIS A 76 3.12 4.80 -6.51
C HIS A 76 4.44 4.06 -6.37
N ALA A 77 5.34 4.25 -7.33
CA ALA A 77 6.73 3.88 -7.13
C ALA A 77 7.36 4.82 -6.10
N THR A 78 8.28 4.30 -5.32
CA THR A 78 8.98 5.09 -4.30
C THR A 78 10.43 4.62 -4.19
N THR A 79 11.18 5.25 -3.31
CA THR A 79 12.55 4.85 -3.01
C THR A 79 12.72 4.69 -1.51
N ARG A 80 13.72 3.93 -1.10
CA ARG A 80 14.03 3.77 0.32
C ARG A 80 14.37 5.11 0.95
N GLN A 81 15.03 5.99 0.21
CA GLN A 81 15.36 7.33 0.68
C GLN A 81 14.12 8.16 0.98
N GLN A 82 13.11 8.09 0.11
CA GLN A 82 11.84 8.80 0.33
C GLN A 82 11.10 8.28 1.56
N ILE A 83 11.09 6.97 1.75
CA ILE A 83 10.44 6.37 2.93
C ILE A 83 11.16 6.80 4.20
N ASN A 84 12.48 6.74 4.20
CA ASN A 84 13.29 7.14 5.37
C ASN A 84 13.08 8.61 5.71
N PHE A 85 12.95 9.47 4.71
CA PHE A 85 12.66 10.88 4.92
C PHE A 85 11.29 11.08 5.59
N ARG A 86 10.28 10.34 5.16
CA ARG A 86 8.94 10.42 5.75
C ARG A 86 8.91 9.90 7.18
N LEU A 87 9.71 8.88 7.49
CA LEU A 87 9.87 8.41 8.87
C LEU A 87 10.56 9.47 9.72
N LYS A 88 11.64 10.05 9.21
CA LYS A 88 12.43 11.04 9.94
C LYS A 88 11.61 12.29 10.25
N THR A 89 10.77 12.73 9.33
CA THR A 89 9.96 13.94 9.51
C THR A 89 8.67 13.70 10.28
N GLY A 90 8.36 12.45 10.64
CA GLY A 90 7.12 12.12 11.36
C GLY A 90 5.90 12.03 10.48
N ARG A 91 6.04 12.14 9.16
CA ARG A 91 4.92 11.92 8.25
C ARG A 91 4.45 10.47 8.30
N PHE A 92 5.41 9.52 8.33
CA PHE A 92 5.11 8.10 8.53
C PHE A 92 5.44 7.72 9.95
N ILE A 93 4.49 7.07 10.62
CA ILE A 93 4.73 6.43 11.92
C ILE A 93 4.40 4.96 11.77
N TYR A 94 5.03 4.13 12.58
CA TYR A 94 4.79 2.69 12.52
C TYR A 94 3.36 2.38 12.93
N GLU A 95 2.76 1.48 12.20
CA GLU A 95 1.42 0.97 12.49
C GLU A 95 1.41 0.10 13.74
#